data_7f5bc854c1feb292b5dc096a021bcf67
#
_entry.id   7f5bc854c1feb292b5dc096a021bcf67
#
_cell.length_a   1.000
_cell.length_b   1.000
_cell.length_c   1.000
_cell.angle_alpha   90.00
_cell.angle_beta   90.00
_cell.angle_gamma   90.00
#
_symmetry.space_group_name_H-M   'P 1'
#
loop_
_entity.id
_entity.type
_entity.pdbx_description
1 polymer ?
#
loop_
_entity_poly.entity_id
_entity_poly.type
_entity_poly.pdbx_seq_one_letter_code
_entity_poly.pdbx_strand_id
1 'polypeptide(L)'
;MPAFTLEEVLQATGASEVRSGQKTFTDIVTDTRKIADGVLFVAFKGERFNGEDFAAEALQKGAAGVMVSLDCEPEKLAACEGTVLQAADTLTAYQLLAQAWRQKFPQLSVIAITGSNGKTTTKDLTAAVLSARGPVLKTQANFNNEIGLPLTLLGIRPEHTAAVVEIGMRGFHQIDALAPLAQPQIGIVTNVGETHMELLGSLENIARAKSELVESIPAGGTVILNSDNPYVAGMRDKAKAGVRVLTFGIDKPADVRGSAIVTADAQTTFAVTYEGETHSYTVAMVGRHNVYNSLAAIAAGFAE
;
A
#
# COMPACT_ATOMS: atom_id res chain seq x y z
N MET A 1 -16.88 -6.55 -2.21
CA MET A 1 -16.41 -5.60 -3.24
C MET A 1 -16.74 -4.19 -2.76
N PRO A 2 -15.96 -3.16 -3.09
CA PRO A 2 -16.22 -1.80 -2.65
C PRO A 2 -17.49 -1.28 -3.33
N ALA A 3 -18.51 -1.02 -2.53
CA ALA A 3 -19.76 -0.46 -3.03
C ALA A 3 -19.82 1.04 -2.75
N PHE A 4 -20.19 1.82 -3.77
CA PHE A 4 -20.35 3.26 -3.68
C PHE A 4 -21.71 3.70 -4.26
N THR A 5 -22.31 4.70 -3.64
CA THR A 5 -23.36 5.48 -4.29
C THR A 5 -22.73 6.52 -5.21
N LEU A 6 -23.49 7.03 -6.17
CA LEU A 6 -23.04 8.13 -7.02
C LEU A 6 -22.65 9.35 -6.18
N GLU A 7 -23.43 9.68 -5.16
CA GLU A 7 -23.14 10.80 -4.26
C GLU A 7 -21.79 10.65 -3.56
N GLU A 8 -21.48 9.44 -3.04
CA GLU A 8 -20.17 9.15 -2.44
C GLU A 8 -19.03 9.30 -3.45
N VAL A 9 -19.24 8.87 -4.72
CA VAL A 9 -18.23 9.04 -5.78
C VAL A 9 -17.99 10.52 -6.06
N LEU A 10 -19.04 11.30 -6.25
CA LEU A 10 -18.93 12.74 -6.53
C LEU A 10 -18.28 13.49 -5.37
N GLN A 11 -18.67 13.18 -4.12
CA GLN A 11 -18.08 13.78 -2.92
C GLN A 11 -16.61 13.44 -2.76
N ALA A 12 -16.23 12.17 -2.98
CA ALA A 12 -14.87 11.73 -2.82
C ALA A 12 -13.91 12.30 -3.88
N THR A 13 -14.39 12.42 -5.13
CA THR A 13 -13.53 12.73 -6.28
C THR A 13 -13.62 14.16 -6.79
N GLY A 14 -14.66 14.89 -6.43
CA GLY A 14 -15.00 16.17 -7.05
C GLY A 14 -15.40 16.06 -8.53
N ALA A 15 -15.68 14.85 -9.02
CA ALA A 15 -16.15 14.64 -10.38
C ALA A 15 -17.54 15.24 -10.61
N SER A 16 -17.87 15.53 -11.85
CA SER A 16 -19.20 15.99 -12.28
C SER A 16 -19.93 14.88 -13.03
N GLU A 17 -21.26 14.77 -12.83
CA GLU A 17 -22.12 13.90 -13.61
C GLU A 17 -22.51 14.61 -14.92
N VAL A 18 -22.07 14.07 -16.05
CA VAL A 18 -22.40 14.61 -17.40
C VAL A 18 -23.57 13.89 -18.04
N ARG A 19 -23.75 12.63 -17.68
CA ARG A 19 -24.91 11.83 -18.09
C ARG A 19 -25.39 11.00 -16.91
N SER A 20 -26.70 11.04 -16.68
CA SER A 20 -27.35 10.30 -15.62
C SER A 20 -27.70 8.88 -16.06
N GLY A 21 -27.52 7.93 -15.14
CA GLY A 21 -27.86 6.52 -15.30
C GLY A 21 -28.00 5.85 -13.94
N GLN A 22 -27.30 4.76 -13.70
CA GLN A 22 -27.31 4.07 -12.41
C GLN A 22 -26.68 4.91 -11.30
N LYS A 23 -27.20 4.80 -10.10
CA LYS A 23 -26.78 5.60 -8.93
C LYS A 23 -25.97 4.82 -7.90
N THR A 24 -25.64 3.56 -8.19
CA THR A 24 -24.83 2.70 -7.31
C THR A 24 -23.83 1.90 -8.14
N PHE A 25 -22.65 1.70 -7.57
CA PHE A 25 -21.56 0.97 -8.18
C PHE A 25 -21.12 -0.16 -7.24
N THR A 26 -21.01 -1.37 -7.79
CA THR A 26 -20.68 -2.58 -7.02
C THR A 26 -19.19 -2.82 -6.88
N ASP A 27 -18.39 -2.20 -7.72
CA ASP A 27 -16.93 -2.23 -7.69
C ASP A 27 -16.32 -1.09 -8.52
N ILE A 28 -15.04 -0.83 -8.35
CA ILE A 28 -14.26 0.14 -9.13
C ILE A 28 -13.21 -0.62 -9.93
N VAL A 29 -13.25 -0.52 -11.25
CA VAL A 29 -12.34 -1.23 -12.13
C VAL A 29 -11.65 -0.28 -13.13
N THR A 30 -10.41 -0.61 -13.48
CA THR A 30 -9.59 0.16 -14.44
C THR A 30 -9.19 -0.67 -15.66
N ASP A 31 -9.55 -1.95 -15.67
CA ASP A 31 -9.24 -2.91 -16.73
C ASP A 31 -10.54 -3.44 -17.34
N THR A 32 -10.72 -3.22 -18.65
CA THR A 32 -11.93 -3.63 -19.37
C THR A 32 -12.19 -5.14 -19.38
N ARG A 33 -11.17 -5.95 -19.08
CA ARG A 33 -11.30 -7.41 -18.93
C ARG A 33 -11.96 -7.83 -17.62
N LYS A 34 -12.04 -6.88 -16.66
CA LYS A 34 -12.65 -7.07 -15.33
C LYS A 34 -14.04 -6.44 -15.22
N ILE A 35 -14.59 -5.95 -16.31
CA ILE A 35 -15.93 -5.38 -16.29
C ILE A 35 -16.94 -6.48 -15.96
N ALA A 36 -17.80 -6.16 -15.01
CA ALA A 36 -18.95 -6.94 -14.59
C ALA A 36 -20.14 -6.00 -14.37
N ASP A 37 -21.33 -6.57 -14.21
CA ASP A 37 -22.53 -5.79 -13.99
C ASP A 37 -22.41 -4.89 -12.75
N GLY A 38 -22.73 -3.63 -12.94
CA GLY A 38 -22.80 -2.66 -11.85
C GLY A 38 -21.48 -1.98 -11.47
N VAL A 39 -20.35 -2.25 -12.13
CA VAL A 39 -19.05 -1.62 -11.81
C VAL A 39 -18.96 -0.18 -12.32
N LEU A 40 -18.13 0.64 -11.69
CA LEU A 40 -17.66 1.90 -12.25
C LEU A 40 -16.31 1.66 -12.93
N PHE A 41 -16.23 1.86 -14.24
CA PHE A 41 -14.99 1.81 -14.99
C PHE A 41 -14.32 3.18 -14.96
N VAL A 42 -13.08 3.24 -14.42
CA VAL A 42 -12.26 4.45 -14.40
C VAL A 42 -11.24 4.37 -15.52
N ALA A 43 -11.38 5.26 -16.51
CA ALA A 43 -10.57 5.28 -17.72
C ALA A 43 -9.28 6.08 -17.50
N PHE A 44 -8.13 5.41 -17.41
CA PHE A 44 -6.84 6.08 -17.33
C PHE A 44 -6.33 6.49 -18.71
N LYS A 45 -5.73 7.68 -18.76
CA LYS A 45 -5.02 8.18 -19.94
C LYS A 45 -3.53 7.92 -19.73
N GLY A 46 -2.98 6.97 -20.46
CA GLY A 46 -1.56 6.62 -20.43
C GLY A 46 -0.81 7.09 -21.68
N GLU A 47 0.52 7.01 -21.67
CA GLU A 47 1.37 7.44 -22.79
C GLU A 47 1.11 6.68 -24.10
N ARG A 48 0.75 5.39 -24.03
CA ARG A 48 0.57 4.49 -25.17
C ARG A 48 -0.85 3.98 -25.33
N PHE A 49 -1.74 4.35 -24.43
CA PHE A 49 -3.06 3.77 -24.34
C PHE A 49 -4.00 4.78 -23.68
N ASN A 50 -5.14 5.00 -24.30
CA ASN A 50 -6.19 5.84 -23.74
C ASN A 50 -7.39 4.97 -23.33
N GLY A 51 -7.62 4.85 -22.01
CA GLY A 51 -8.74 4.09 -21.45
C GLY A 51 -10.10 4.64 -21.88
N GLU A 52 -10.18 5.93 -22.24
CA GLU A 52 -11.42 6.59 -22.68
C GLU A 52 -11.97 6.01 -23.99
N ASP A 53 -11.09 5.44 -24.85
CA ASP A 53 -11.50 4.78 -26.09
C ASP A 53 -12.41 3.56 -25.83
N PHE A 54 -12.41 3.04 -24.60
CA PHE A 54 -13.18 1.88 -24.17
C PHE A 54 -14.41 2.25 -23.33
N ALA A 55 -14.72 3.54 -23.14
CA ALA A 55 -15.82 3.98 -22.28
C ALA A 55 -17.18 3.42 -22.75
N ALA A 56 -17.49 3.53 -24.04
CA ALA A 56 -18.73 2.97 -24.61
C ALA A 56 -18.76 1.45 -24.52
N GLU A 57 -17.65 0.77 -24.82
CA GLU A 57 -17.52 -0.68 -24.71
C GLU A 57 -17.73 -1.16 -23.27
N ALA A 58 -17.21 -0.41 -22.29
CA ALA A 58 -17.36 -0.73 -20.87
C ALA A 58 -18.84 -0.74 -20.46
N LEU A 59 -19.61 0.27 -20.87
CA LEU A 59 -21.05 0.33 -20.61
C LEU A 59 -21.81 -0.80 -21.32
N GLN A 60 -21.47 -1.10 -22.57
CA GLN A 60 -22.07 -2.22 -23.31
C GLN A 60 -21.78 -3.59 -22.66
N LYS A 61 -20.67 -3.74 -21.96
CA LYS A 61 -20.31 -4.93 -21.19
C LYS A 61 -20.94 -5.01 -19.79
N GLY A 62 -21.79 -4.04 -19.40
CA GLY A 62 -22.51 -4.08 -18.13
C GLY A 62 -21.98 -3.14 -17.05
N ALA A 63 -20.97 -2.31 -17.34
CA ALA A 63 -20.58 -1.27 -16.38
C ALA A 63 -21.76 -0.35 -16.10
N ALA A 64 -22.01 -0.02 -14.83
CA ALA A 64 -23.05 0.91 -14.41
C ALA A 64 -22.68 2.36 -14.74
N GLY A 65 -21.39 2.65 -14.82
CA GLY A 65 -20.88 3.96 -15.17
C GLY A 65 -19.44 3.94 -15.64
N VAL A 66 -19.04 5.05 -16.24
CA VAL A 66 -17.65 5.32 -16.63
C VAL A 66 -17.20 6.66 -16.07
N MET A 67 -15.94 6.74 -15.68
CA MET A 67 -15.28 7.99 -15.29
C MET A 67 -14.17 8.28 -16.27
N VAL A 68 -14.22 9.47 -16.89
CA VAL A 68 -13.26 9.95 -17.90
C VAL A 68 -12.70 11.30 -17.47
N SER A 69 -11.69 11.80 -18.18
CA SER A 69 -11.15 13.14 -17.93
C SER A 69 -12.04 14.26 -18.46
N LEU A 70 -11.84 15.47 -17.97
CA LEU A 70 -12.60 16.66 -18.42
C LEU A 70 -12.33 16.97 -19.90
N ASP A 71 -11.17 16.59 -20.43
CA ASP A 71 -10.75 16.78 -21.83
C ASP A 71 -11.10 15.59 -22.74
N CYS A 72 -11.93 14.64 -22.25
CA CYS A 72 -12.42 13.53 -23.07
C CYS A 72 -13.24 14.05 -24.25
N GLU A 73 -12.93 13.55 -25.44
CA GLU A 73 -13.61 13.95 -26.68
C GLU A 73 -15.12 13.63 -26.63
N PRO A 74 -16.00 14.60 -26.93
CA PRO A 74 -17.46 14.37 -26.86
C PRO A 74 -17.97 13.20 -27.72
N GLU A 75 -17.27 12.92 -28.83
CA GLU A 75 -17.61 11.82 -29.75
C GLU A 75 -17.49 10.46 -29.05
N LYS A 76 -16.51 10.30 -28.17
CA LYS A 76 -16.33 9.06 -27.38
C LYS A 76 -17.47 8.84 -26.38
N LEU A 77 -18.12 9.92 -25.96
CA LEU A 77 -19.22 9.87 -25.00
C LEU A 77 -20.59 9.74 -25.70
N ALA A 78 -20.68 10.03 -26.99
CA ALA A 78 -21.96 10.03 -27.74
C ALA A 78 -22.65 8.64 -27.70
N ALA A 79 -21.88 7.57 -27.78
CA ALA A 79 -22.36 6.19 -27.75
C ALA A 79 -22.53 5.60 -26.33
N CYS A 80 -22.25 6.37 -25.29
CA CYS A 80 -22.35 5.89 -23.92
C CYS A 80 -23.81 5.87 -23.45
N GLU A 81 -24.35 4.71 -23.08
CA GLU A 81 -25.67 4.53 -22.47
C GLU A 81 -25.51 4.13 -21.01
N GLY A 82 -25.46 5.10 -20.09
CA GLY A 82 -25.24 4.89 -18.65
C GLY A 82 -24.70 6.12 -17.94
N THR A 83 -24.27 5.96 -16.71
CA THR A 83 -23.69 7.07 -15.94
C THR A 83 -22.33 7.45 -16.50
N VAL A 84 -22.15 8.72 -16.85
CA VAL A 84 -20.87 9.27 -17.29
C VAL A 84 -20.43 10.35 -16.32
N LEU A 85 -19.25 10.17 -15.74
CA LEU A 85 -18.62 11.09 -14.81
C LEU A 85 -17.35 11.68 -15.45
N GLN A 86 -17.11 12.95 -15.20
CA GLN A 86 -15.88 13.63 -15.60
C GLN A 86 -15.09 14.11 -14.38
N ALA A 87 -13.81 13.76 -14.31
CA ALA A 87 -12.88 14.20 -13.29
C ALA A 87 -11.72 14.99 -13.91
N ALA A 88 -11.12 15.90 -13.14
CA ALA A 88 -9.96 16.66 -13.60
C ALA A 88 -8.77 15.75 -13.94
N ASP A 89 -8.56 14.71 -13.14
CA ASP A 89 -7.59 13.65 -13.34
C ASP A 89 -8.17 12.34 -12.84
N THR A 90 -8.29 11.36 -13.73
CA THR A 90 -8.93 10.07 -13.41
C THR A 90 -8.08 9.19 -12.51
N LEU A 91 -6.74 9.33 -12.53
CA LEU A 91 -5.87 8.62 -11.60
C LEU A 91 -6.04 9.15 -10.18
N THR A 92 -6.03 10.46 -10.01
CA THR A 92 -6.30 11.11 -8.72
C THR A 92 -7.70 10.73 -8.20
N ALA A 93 -8.71 10.75 -9.06
CA ALA A 93 -10.06 10.34 -8.68
C ALA A 93 -10.11 8.88 -8.20
N TYR A 94 -9.41 7.97 -8.88
CA TYR A 94 -9.29 6.57 -8.46
C TYR A 94 -8.61 6.42 -7.09
N GLN A 95 -7.55 7.18 -6.85
CA GLN A 95 -6.84 7.20 -5.57
C GLN A 95 -7.76 7.71 -4.44
N LEU A 96 -8.51 8.78 -4.69
CA LEU A 96 -9.47 9.33 -3.74
C LEU A 96 -10.62 8.36 -3.44
N LEU A 97 -11.10 7.60 -4.42
CA LEU A 97 -12.07 6.52 -4.19
C LEU A 97 -11.50 5.43 -3.28
N ALA A 98 -10.24 5.04 -3.50
CA ALA A 98 -9.59 4.05 -2.65
C ALA A 98 -9.37 4.57 -1.21
N GLN A 99 -9.02 5.85 -1.06
CA GLN A 99 -8.93 6.51 0.24
C GLN A 99 -10.29 6.57 0.94
N ALA A 100 -11.35 6.99 0.24
CA ALA A 100 -12.70 7.04 0.78
C ALA A 100 -13.19 5.64 1.21
N TRP A 101 -12.85 4.59 0.44
CA TRP A 101 -13.13 3.21 0.83
C TRP A 101 -12.38 2.80 2.08
N ARG A 102 -11.06 3.12 2.17
CA ARG A 102 -10.23 2.86 3.37
C ARG A 102 -10.83 3.53 4.61
N GLN A 103 -11.34 4.75 4.49
CA GLN A 103 -11.92 5.51 5.59
C GLN A 103 -13.20 4.90 6.17
N LYS A 104 -13.89 4.03 5.41
CA LYS A 104 -15.04 3.26 5.94
C LYS A 104 -14.66 2.20 6.97
N PHE A 105 -13.34 1.94 7.15
CA PHE A 105 -12.80 0.94 8.08
C PHE A 105 -11.81 1.56 9.08
N PRO A 106 -12.26 2.49 9.96
CA PRO A 106 -11.36 3.23 10.85
C PRO A 106 -10.63 2.33 11.86
N GLN A 107 -11.20 1.17 12.20
CA GLN A 107 -10.63 0.20 13.14
C GLN A 107 -9.63 -0.77 12.51
N LEU A 108 -9.53 -0.78 11.17
CA LEU A 108 -8.59 -1.65 10.48
C LEU A 108 -7.16 -1.15 10.68
N SER A 109 -6.30 -1.99 11.26
CA SER A 109 -4.88 -1.68 11.35
C SER A 109 -4.22 -1.76 9.98
N VAL A 110 -3.50 -0.72 9.59
CA VAL A 110 -2.76 -0.69 8.32
C VAL A 110 -1.27 -0.56 8.59
N ILE A 111 -0.53 -1.55 8.10
CA ILE A 111 0.92 -1.62 8.17
C ILE A 111 1.48 -1.31 6.79
N ALA A 112 2.22 -0.22 6.65
CA ALA A 112 2.90 0.14 5.41
C ALA A 112 4.38 -0.25 5.47
N ILE A 113 4.88 -0.82 4.39
CA ILE A 113 6.27 -1.33 4.29
C ILE A 113 6.96 -0.71 3.10
N THR A 114 8.13 -0.10 3.34
CA THR A 114 9.05 0.36 2.30
C THR A 114 10.47 -0.15 2.56
N GLY A 115 11.36 0.08 1.61
CA GLY A 115 12.77 -0.29 1.68
C GLY A 115 13.36 -0.56 0.30
N SER A 116 14.66 -0.68 0.20
CA SER A 116 15.33 -1.05 -1.05
C SER A 116 15.07 -2.50 -1.41
N ASN A 117 15.30 -3.40 -0.47
CA ASN A 117 15.09 -4.84 -0.60
C ASN A 117 14.25 -5.40 0.54
N GLY A 118 13.68 -6.60 0.36
CA GLY A 118 12.96 -7.32 1.41
C GLY A 118 11.52 -6.88 1.66
N LYS A 119 11.01 -5.84 1.00
CA LYS A 119 9.62 -5.37 1.17
C LYS A 119 8.58 -6.49 1.03
N THR A 120 8.60 -7.20 -0.07
CA THR A 120 7.62 -8.25 -0.38
C THR A 120 7.69 -9.40 0.61
N THR A 121 8.90 -9.85 0.96
CA THR A 121 9.08 -10.92 1.96
C THR A 121 8.62 -10.44 3.34
N THR A 122 8.99 -9.23 3.75
CA THR A 122 8.52 -8.64 5.03
C THR A 122 7.01 -8.50 5.05
N LYS A 123 6.38 -8.05 3.97
CA LYS A 123 4.92 -7.98 3.81
C LYS A 123 4.26 -9.36 4.01
N ASP A 124 4.79 -10.39 3.37
CA ASP A 124 4.23 -11.74 3.46
C ASP A 124 4.39 -12.31 4.87
N LEU A 125 5.55 -12.13 5.50
CA LEU A 125 5.79 -12.54 6.87
C LEU A 125 4.93 -11.75 7.88
N THR A 126 4.81 -10.43 7.70
CA THR A 126 3.96 -9.59 8.56
C THR A 126 2.49 -10.02 8.46
N ALA A 127 2.00 -10.27 7.24
CA ALA A 127 0.65 -10.78 7.05
C ALA A 127 0.45 -12.16 7.71
N ALA A 128 1.45 -13.04 7.65
CA ALA A 128 1.40 -14.35 8.32
C ALA A 128 1.37 -14.20 9.86
N VAL A 129 2.18 -13.32 10.44
CA VAL A 129 2.16 -13.04 11.89
C VAL A 129 0.79 -12.52 12.32
N LEU A 130 0.25 -11.53 11.61
CA LEU A 130 -1.02 -10.90 11.96
C LEU A 130 -2.23 -11.81 11.70
N SER A 131 -2.12 -12.78 10.80
CA SER A 131 -3.21 -13.74 10.50
C SER A 131 -3.61 -14.60 11.69
N ALA A 132 -2.80 -14.66 12.73
CA ALA A 132 -3.16 -15.30 14.01
C ALA A 132 -4.37 -14.61 14.69
N ARG A 133 -4.65 -13.33 14.37
CA ARG A 133 -5.79 -12.57 14.92
C ARG A 133 -7.01 -12.56 14.02
N GLY A 134 -6.87 -12.95 12.74
CA GLY A 134 -7.96 -12.95 11.76
C GLY A 134 -7.48 -12.73 10.33
N PRO A 135 -8.41 -12.58 9.37
CA PRO A 135 -8.07 -12.37 7.98
C PRO A 135 -7.27 -11.07 7.76
N VAL A 136 -6.19 -11.16 6.99
CA VAL A 136 -5.31 -10.05 6.67
C VAL A 136 -5.29 -9.80 5.17
N LEU A 137 -5.61 -8.56 4.77
CA LEU A 137 -5.37 -8.12 3.41
C LEU A 137 -3.89 -7.83 3.22
N LYS A 138 -3.32 -8.18 2.06
CA LYS A 138 -1.95 -7.78 1.71
C LYS A 138 -1.83 -7.41 0.24
N THR A 139 -0.88 -6.53 -0.07
CA THR A 139 -0.52 -6.19 -1.45
C THR A 139 -0.21 -7.46 -2.24
N GLN A 140 -0.88 -7.63 -3.38
CA GLN A 140 -0.63 -8.72 -4.30
C GLN A 140 0.48 -8.33 -5.30
N ALA A 141 1.28 -9.31 -5.71
CA ALA A 141 2.39 -9.10 -6.64
C ALA A 141 3.24 -7.85 -6.28
N ASN A 142 3.46 -6.96 -7.24
CA ASN A 142 4.18 -5.70 -7.10
C ASN A 142 3.25 -4.47 -7.18
N PHE A 143 2.00 -4.59 -6.73
CA PHE A 143 1.01 -3.51 -6.75
C PHE A 143 1.29 -2.47 -5.64
N ASN A 144 2.45 -1.82 -5.74
CA ASN A 144 3.01 -0.94 -4.71
C ASN A 144 3.21 0.52 -5.17
N ASN A 145 2.61 0.87 -6.31
CA ASN A 145 2.68 2.19 -6.94
C ASN A 145 1.32 2.93 -6.89
N GLU A 146 1.23 4.06 -7.60
CA GLU A 146 0.08 4.97 -7.68
C GLU A 146 -1.23 4.33 -8.19
N ILE A 147 -1.16 3.16 -8.83
CA ILE A 147 -2.32 2.38 -9.28
C ILE A 147 -2.53 1.15 -8.38
N GLY A 148 -1.45 0.49 -8.02
CA GLY A 148 -1.48 -0.80 -7.31
C GLY A 148 -1.86 -0.67 -5.84
N LEU A 149 -1.40 0.38 -5.15
CA LEU A 149 -1.81 0.63 -3.77
C LEU A 149 -3.32 0.90 -3.66
N PRO A 150 -3.92 1.81 -4.46
CA PRO A 150 -5.37 1.98 -4.50
C PRO A 150 -6.13 0.68 -4.78
N LEU A 151 -5.67 -0.13 -5.72
CA LEU A 151 -6.27 -1.44 -6.00
C LEU A 151 -6.28 -2.35 -4.77
N THR A 152 -5.18 -2.35 -4.00
CA THR A 152 -5.10 -3.10 -2.74
C THR A 152 -6.10 -2.57 -1.72
N LEU A 153 -6.19 -1.25 -1.54
CA LEU A 153 -7.12 -0.62 -0.58
C LEU A 153 -8.58 -0.87 -0.92
N LEU A 154 -8.96 -0.83 -2.20
CA LEU A 154 -10.31 -1.22 -2.67
C LEU A 154 -10.61 -2.70 -2.38
N GLY A 155 -9.60 -3.51 -2.15
CA GLY A 155 -9.72 -4.90 -1.68
C GLY A 155 -10.11 -5.06 -0.21
N ILE A 156 -10.16 -4.01 0.61
CA ILE A 156 -10.55 -4.10 2.03
C ILE A 156 -12.00 -4.61 2.15
N ARG A 157 -12.21 -5.48 3.14
CA ARG A 157 -13.51 -6.08 3.48
C ARG A 157 -13.76 -6.00 4.99
N PRO A 158 -15.03 -6.06 5.44
CA PRO A 158 -15.36 -5.99 6.87
C PRO A 158 -14.72 -7.08 7.73
N GLU A 159 -14.42 -8.23 7.14
CA GLU A 159 -13.80 -9.36 7.85
C GLU A 159 -12.30 -9.18 8.09
N HIS A 160 -11.62 -8.24 7.40
CA HIS A 160 -10.19 -8.04 7.60
C HIS A 160 -9.90 -7.38 8.95
N THR A 161 -8.95 -7.93 9.68
CA THR A 161 -8.45 -7.40 10.96
C THR A 161 -7.25 -6.47 10.75
N ALA A 162 -6.48 -6.70 9.67
CA ALA A 162 -5.35 -5.85 9.31
C ALA A 162 -5.17 -5.79 7.78
N ALA A 163 -4.44 -4.77 7.33
CA ALA A 163 -3.97 -4.67 5.95
C ALA A 163 -2.47 -4.37 5.93
N VAL A 164 -1.70 -5.18 5.20
CA VAL A 164 -0.25 -5.01 5.03
C VAL A 164 0.02 -4.55 3.60
N VAL A 165 0.38 -3.28 3.45
CA VAL A 165 0.59 -2.65 2.15
C VAL A 165 2.06 -2.39 1.90
N GLU A 166 2.50 -2.73 0.69
CA GLU A 166 3.83 -2.38 0.21
C GLU A 166 3.76 -1.02 -0.49
N ILE A 167 4.67 -0.10 -0.15
CA ILE A 167 4.80 1.19 -0.81
C ILE A 167 6.17 1.28 -1.47
N GLY A 168 6.17 1.24 -2.80
CA GLY A 168 7.34 1.44 -3.65
C GLY A 168 7.58 2.92 -3.91
N MET A 169 8.79 3.27 -4.36
CA MET A 169 9.12 4.60 -4.86
C MET A 169 10.24 4.53 -5.89
N ARG A 170 10.27 5.48 -6.79
CA ARG A 170 11.33 5.73 -7.77
C ARG A 170 11.93 7.13 -7.64
N GLY A 171 11.29 8.01 -6.85
CA GLY A 171 11.67 9.39 -6.65
C GLY A 171 11.14 9.94 -5.34
N PHE A 172 11.49 11.20 -5.04
CA PHE A 172 10.95 11.95 -3.90
C PHE A 172 9.44 12.17 -4.02
N HIS A 173 8.78 12.35 -2.89
CA HIS A 173 7.36 12.66 -2.74
C HIS A 173 6.39 11.57 -3.24
N GLN A 174 6.89 10.39 -3.63
CA GLN A 174 6.02 9.31 -4.05
C GLN A 174 5.42 8.55 -2.86
N ILE A 175 6.21 8.30 -1.81
CA ILE A 175 5.67 7.72 -0.56
C ILE A 175 4.78 8.74 0.14
N ASP A 176 5.17 10.01 0.13
CA ASP A 176 4.41 11.12 0.70
C ASP A 176 3.01 11.28 0.05
N ALA A 177 2.91 11.02 -1.26
CA ALA A 177 1.63 11.00 -1.98
C ALA A 177 0.79 9.72 -1.69
N LEU A 178 1.43 8.58 -1.49
CA LEU A 178 0.75 7.30 -1.36
C LEU A 178 0.34 6.96 0.08
N ALA A 179 1.16 7.31 1.07
CA ALA A 179 0.89 6.99 2.47
C ALA A 179 -0.44 7.57 2.99
N PRO A 180 -0.85 8.81 2.64
CA PRO A 180 -2.15 9.36 3.05
C PRO A 180 -3.35 8.56 2.51
N LEU A 181 -3.21 7.86 1.39
CA LEU A 181 -4.28 7.01 0.85
C LEU A 181 -4.51 5.78 1.75
N ALA A 182 -3.43 5.19 2.24
CA ALA A 182 -3.47 4.00 3.09
C ALA A 182 -3.75 4.33 4.56
N GLN A 183 -3.36 5.53 5.02
CA GLN A 183 -3.45 5.97 6.43
C GLN A 183 -2.86 4.94 7.39
N PRO A 184 -1.55 4.59 7.26
CA PRO A 184 -0.93 3.56 8.08
C PRO A 184 -0.75 4.02 9.52
N GLN A 185 -0.98 3.11 10.46
CA GLN A 185 -0.64 3.27 11.88
C GLN A 185 0.76 2.72 12.20
N ILE A 186 1.23 1.77 11.38
CA ILE A 186 2.57 1.19 11.53
C ILE A 186 3.33 1.37 10.21
N GLY A 187 4.55 1.92 10.30
CA GLY A 187 5.47 2.07 9.17
C GLY A 187 6.73 1.23 9.36
N ILE A 188 7.09 0.39 8.40
CA ILE A 188 8.31 -0.44 8.43
C ILE A 188 9.27 0.02 7.34
N VAL A 189 10.52 0.32 7.71
CA VAL A 189 11.60 0.54 6.75
C VAL A 189 12.61 -0.58 6.87
N THR A 190 12.68 -1.46 5.85
CA THR A 190 13.50 -2.66 5.90
C THR A 190 14.97 -2.36 5.77
N ASN A 191 15.36 -1.62 4.74
CA ASN A 191 16.74 -1.20 4.49
C ASN A 191 16.81 -0.07 3.45
N VAL A 192 17.97 0.58 3.40
CA VAL A 192 18.43 1.47 2.32
C VAL A 192 19.63 0.83 1.65
N GLY A 193 19.59 0.68 0.35
CA GLY A 193 20.63 0.12 -0.50
C GLY A 193 20.55 0.72 -1.91
N GLU A 194 21.44 0.30 -2.80
CA GLU A 194 21.70 0.86 -4.13
C GLU A 194 20.58 0.59 -5.18
N THR A 195 19.32 0.73 -4.79
CA THR A 195 18.19 0.67 -5.70
C THR A 195 17.80 2.08 -6.14
N HIS A 196 17.48 2.28 -7.44
CA HIS A 196 17.11 3.59 -8.00
C HIS A 196 18.20 4.66 -7.91
N MET A 197 19.49 4.24 -7.87
CA MET A 197 20.65 5.14 -7.85
C MET A 197 20.68 6.07 -9.07
N GLU A 198 20.26 5.56 -10.21
CA GLU A 198 20.18 6.33 -11.47
C GLU A 198 19.18 7.50 -11.41
N LEU A 199 18.17 7.42 -10.54
CA LEU A 199 17.13 8.45 -10.40
C LEU A 199 17.37 9.38 -9.21
N LEU A 200 17.94 8.88 -8.14
CA LEU A 200 18.12 9.62 -6.89
C LEU A 200 19.57 10.05 -6.62
N GLY A 201 20.55 9.47 -7.32
CA GLY A 201 21.94 9.89 -7.34
C GLY A 201 22.77 9.49 -6.12
N SER A 202 22.18 9.25 -4.93
CA SER A 202 22.92 8.85 -3.73
C SER A 202 22.09 8.01 -2.75
N LEU A 203 22.76 7.30 -1.84
CA LEU A 203 22.11 6.55 -0.75
C LEU A 203 21.39 7.48 0.23
N GLU A 204 21.91 8.67 0.47
CA GLU A 204 21.29 9.71 1.30
C GLU A 204 19.95 10.14 0.73
N ASN A 205 19.88 10.33 -0.58
CA ASN A 205 18.65 10.69 -1.26
C ASN A 205 17.63 9.54 -1.24
N ILE A 206 18.09 8.30 -1.40
CA ILE A 206 17.24 7.10 -1.26
C ILE A 206 16.70 7.02 0.17
N ALA A 207 17.55 7.27 1.17
CA ALA A 207 17.15 7.30 2.56
C ALA A 207 16.11 8.41 2.82
N ARG A 208 16.34 9.62 2.29
CA ARG A 208 15.41 10.74 2.41
C ARG A 208 14.04 10.41 1.82
N ALA A 209 13.99 9.85 0.60
CA ALA A 209 12.74 9.44 -0.03
C ALA A 209 12.00 8.36 0.78
N LYS A 210 12.72 7.39 1.38
CA LYS A 210 12.10 6.36 2.21
C LYS A 210 11.67 6.87 3.58
N SER A 211 12.32 7.93 4.10
CA SER A 211 11.92 8.54 5.39
C SER A 211 10.54 9.22 5.31
N GLU A 212 10.02 9.50 4.12
CA GLU A 212 8.64 9.99 3.93
C GLU A 212 7.62 9.05 4.60
N LEU A 213 7.86 7.72 4.61
CA LEU A 213 6.99 6.80 5.35
C LEU A 213 7.04 7.05 6.86
N VAL A 214 8.22 7.28 7.42
CA VAL A 214 8.38 7.57 8.86
C VAL A 214 7.65 8.87 9.22
N GLU A 215 7.80 9.89 8.37
CA GLU A 215 7.17 11.19 8.53
C GLU A 215 5.64 11.14 8.34
N SER A 216 5.09 10.12 7.65
CA SER A 216 3.65 9.96 7.42
C SER A 216 2.90 9.34 8.61
N ILE A 217 3.59 8.62 9.50
CA ILE A 217 2.95 7.92 10.63
C ILE A 217 2.38 8.94 11.63
N PRO A 218 1.12 8.81 12.03
CA PRO A 218 0.48 9.74 12.98
C PRO A 218 0.97 9.52 14.41
N ALA A 219 0.76 10.53 15.27
CA ALA A 219 0.94 10.38 16.72
C ALA A 219 0.08 9.21 17.24
N GLY A 220 0.65 8.42 18.14
CA GLY A 220 0.07 7.16 18.62
C GLY A 220 0.38 5.95 17.74
N GLY A 221 0.92 6.17 16.54
CA GLY A 221 1.41 5.09 15.68
C GLY A 221 2.82 4.62 16.02
N THR A 222 3.32 3.64 15.25
CA THR A 222 4.65 3.03 15.45
C THR A 222 5.46 3.02 14.15
N VAL A 223 6.73 3.38 14.21
CA VAL A 223 7.71 3.13 13.14
C VAL A 223 8.66 2.02 13.55
N ILE A 224 8.95 1.11 12.63
CA ILE A 224 9.81 -0.06 12.84
C ILE A 224 11.04 0.08 11.95
N LEU A 225 12.22 0.25 12.57
CA LEU A 225 13.45 0.64 11.91
C LEU A 225 14.57 -0.38 12.11
N ASN A 226 15.32 -0.67 11.04
CA ASN A 226 16.47 -1.54 11.05
C ASN A 226 17.69 -0.84 11.68
N SER A 227 18.10 -1.24 12.88
CA SER A 227 19.26 -0.69 13.59
C SER A 227 20.61 -0.99 12.91
N ASP A 228 20.69 -2.07 12.15
CA ASP A 228 21.93 -2.48 11.49
C ASP A 228 22.19 -1.72 10.18
N ASN A 229 21.15 -1.09 9.61
CA ASN A 229 21.30 -0.22 8.46
C ASN A 229 21.45 1.24 8.92
N PRO A 230 22.62 1.90 8.72
CA PRO A 230 22.89 3.23 9.30
C PRO A 230 21.93 4.30 8.78
N TYR A 231 21.50 4.21 7.52
CA TYR A 231 20.55 5.15 6.95
C TYR A 231 19.16 5.00 7.56
N VAL A 232 18.69 3.76 7.79
CA VAL A 232 17.39 3.49 8.42
C VAL A 232 17.43 3.87 9.90
N ALA A 233 18.49 3.53 10.62
CA ALA A 233 18.67 3.91 12.02
C ALA A 233 18.59 5.44 12.22
N GLY A 234 19.17 6.21 11.28
CA GLY A 234 19.12 7.68 11.28
C GLY A 234 17.73 8.27 11.01
N MET A 235 16.76 7.47 10.56
CA MET A 235 15.37 7.96 10.35
C MET A 235 14.59 8.12 11.67
N ARG A 236 15.13 7.68 12.80
CA ARG A 236 14.49 7.85 14.12
C ARG A 236 14.08 9.30 14.38
N ASP A 237 14.94 10.24 14.04
CA ASP A 237 14.72 11.68 14.29
C ASP A 237 13.67 12.30 13.35
N LYS A 238 13.19 11.54 12.37
CA LYS A 238 12.10 11.91 11.45
C LYS A 238 10.72 11.54 11.96
N ALA A 239 10.65 10.69 12.99
CA ALA A 239 9.39 10.33 13.62
C ALA A 239 8.77 11.54 14.31
N LYS A 240 7.47 11.75 14.08
CA LYS A 240 6.72 12.83 14.74
C LYS A 240 6.64 12.63 16.26
N ALA A 241 6.42 13.71 16.98
CA ALA A 241 6.15 13.63 18.41
C ALA A 241 4.94 12.72 18.68
N GLY A 242 5.09 11.81 19.65
CA GLY A 242 4.06 10.83 20.00
C GLY A 242 4.05 9.57 19.12
N VAL A 243 4.95 9.44 18.17
CA VAL A 243 5.15 8.18 17.42
C VAL A 243 6.14 7.30 18.19
N ARG A 244 5.77 6.03 18.40
CA ARG A 244 6.67 5.03 18.99
C ARG A 244 7.71 4.61 17.96
N VAL A 245 8.99 4.60 18.33
CA VAL A 245 10.06 4.03 17.50
C VAL A 245 10.46 2.69 18.07
N LEU A 246 10.19 1.62 17.33
CA LEU A 246 10.60 0.26 17.62
C LEU A 246 11.71 -0.14 16.65
N THR A 247 12.78 -0.74 17.15
CA THR A 247 13.94 -1.12 16.34
C THR A 247 14.09 -2.62 16.24
N PHE A 248 14.61 -3.10 15.09
CA PHE A 248 15.02 -4.49 14.94
C PHE A 248 16.46 -4.58 14.41
N GLY A 249 17.16 -5.65 14.76
CA GLY A 249 18.55 -5.84 14.34
C GLY A 249 19.14 -7.15 14.83
N ILE A 250 20.33 -7.45 14.34
CA ILE A 250 21.11 -8.66 14.69
C ILE A 250 22.44 -8.25 15.36
N ASP A 251 23.17 -7.31 14.73
CA ASP A 251 24.53 -6.94 15.12
C ASP A 251 24.54 -5.79 16.13
N LYS A 252 23.71 -4.79 15.92
CA LYS A 252 23.61 -3.61 16.81
C LYS A 252 22.53 -3.81 17.86
N PRO A 253 22.56 -3.05 18.95
CA PRO A 253 21.46 -3.00 19.90
C PRO A 253 20.14 -2.63 19.20
N ALA A 254 19.08 -3.39 19.51
CA ALA A 254 17.76 -3.19 18.99
C ALA A 254 16.73 -3.71 20.01
N ASP A 255 15.50 -3.16 19.96
CA ASP A 255 14.40 -3.61 20.81
C ASP A 255 14.02 -5.06 20.50
N VAL A 256 13.89 -5.41 19.21
CA VAL A 256 13.66 -6.77 18.72
C VAL A 256 14.98 -7.31 18.16
N ARG A 257 15.70 -8.09 18.94
CA ARG A 257 17.04 -8.52 18.59
C ARG A 257 17.10 -9.98 18.19
N GLY A 258 17.64 -10.24 16.99
CA GLY A 258 17.92 -11.59 16.48
C GLY A 258 19.31 -12.08 16.93
N SER A 259 19.40 -13.38 17.28
CA SER A 259 20.65 -14.04 17.65
C SER A 259 20.59 -15.54 17.36
N ALA A 260 21.68 -16.28 17.63
CA ALA A 260 21.77 -17.73 17.49
C ALA A 260 21.24 -18.27 16.15
N ILE A 261 21.63 -17.62 15.04
CA ILE A 261 21.14 -17.92 13.69
C ILE A 261 21.80 -19.20 13.18
N VAL A 262 21.00 -20.21 12.88
CA VAL A 262 21.42 -21.50 12.30
C VAL A 262 20.60 -21.76 11.03
N THR A 263 21.26 -21.99 9.91
CA THR A 263 20.62 -22.36 8.65
C THR A 263 20.92 -23.82 8.33
N ALA A 264 19.90 -24.65 8.20
CA ALA A 264 19.98 -26.06 7.82
C ALA A 264 18.70 -26.47 7.07
N ASP A 265 18.81 -27.43 6.19
CA ASP A 265 17.67 -28.07 5.50
C ASP A 265 16.63 -27.08 4.88
N ALA A 266 17.15 -26.05 4.20
CA ALA A 266 16.35 -24.97 3.59
C ALA A 266 15.53 -24.14 4.60
N GLN A 267 15.85 -24.19 5.89
CA GLN A 267 15.24 -23.41 6.96
C GLN A 267 16.28 -22.60 7.70
N THR A 268 15.85 -21.55 8.36
CA THR A 268 16.68 -20.79 9.30
C THR A 268 15.98 -20.69 10.63
N THR A 269 16.66 -21.19 11.68
CA THR A 269 16.23 -21.05 13.08
C THR A 269 17.03 -19.95 13.74
N PHE A 270 16.41 -19.13 14.54
CA PHE A 270 17.05 -18.01 15.25
C PHE A 270 16.29 -17.70 16.55
N ALA A 271 17.00 -17.14 17.50
CA ALA A 271 16.41 -16.61 18.72
C ALA A 271 16.05 -15.13 18.55
N VAL A 272 14.93 -14.70 19.12
CA VAL A 272 14.50 -13.32 19.18
C VAL A 272 14.34 -12.91 20.63
N THR A 273 15.03 -11.84 21.03
CA THR A 273 14.88 -11.22 22.34
C THR A 273 14.09 -9.92 22.21
N TYR A 274 13.04 -9.77 23.02
CA TYR A 274 12.21 -8.56 23.15
C TYR A 274 11.77 -8.42 24.61
N GLU A 275 11.92 -7.22 25.20
CA GLU A 275 11.59 -6.91 26.61
C GLU A 275 12.13 -7.90 27.63
N GLY A 276 13.34 -8.45 27.36
CA GLY A 276 14.01 -9.41 28.23
C GLY A 276 13.60 -10.88 28.04
N GLU A 277 12.56 -11.15 27.30
CA GLU A 277 12.16 -12.51 26.93
C GLU A 277 12.83 -12.96 25.62
N THR A 278 13.16 -14.24 25.55
CA THR A 278 13.80 -14.84 24.37
C THR A 278 13.03 -16.06 23.90
N HIS A 279 12.63 -16.04 22.63
CA HIS A 279 11.92 -17.13 21.98
C HIS A 279 12.64 -17.59 20.71
N SER A 280 12.52 -18.87 20.38
CA SER A 280 13.06 -19.45 19.16
C SER A 280 12.04 -19.42 18.04
N TYR A 281 12.47 -19.02 16.84
CA TYR A 281 11.66 -18.97 15.63
C TYR A 281 12.33 -19.75 14.51
N THR A 282 11.54 -20.35 13.63
CA THR A 282 12.02 -21.03 12.43
C THR A 282 11.24 -20.53 11.22
N VAL A 283 11.96 -20.20 10.16
CA VAL A 283 11.37 -19.81 8.88
C VAL A 283 11.85 -20.76 7.77
N ALA A 284 10.97 -21.14 6.86
CA ALA A 284 11.26 -21.99 5.71
C ALA A 284 11.93 -21.18 4.58
N MET A 285 12.98 -20.46 4.94
CA MET A 285 13.79 -19.60 4.06
C MET A 285 15.22 -19.59 4.55
N VAL A 286 16.16 -19.46 3.62
CA VAL A 286 17.61 -19.39 3.94
C VAL A 286 18.16 -17.97 3.84
N GLY A 287 19.21 -17.70 4.59
CA GLY A 287 19.96 -16.46 4.49
C GLY A 287 19.58 -15.42 5.54
N ARG A 288 20.62 -14.70 5.97
CA ARG A 288 20.55 -13.68 7.04
C ARG A 288 19.54 -12.55 6.73
N HIS A 289 19.39 -12.19 5.45
CA HIS A 289 18.41 -11.18 5.02
C HIS A 289 16.97 -11.59 5.36
N ASN A 290 16.65 -12.89 5.34
CA ASN A 290 15.32 -13.37 5.75
C ASN A 290 15.12 -13.35 7.26
N VAL A 291 16.21 -13.42 8.05
CA VAL A 291 16.12 -13.15 9.48
C VAL A 291 15.74 -11.69 9.73
N TYR A 292 16.35 -10.71 9.03
CA TYR A 292 15.94 -9.31 9.13
C TYR A 292 14.48 -9.09 8.74
N ASN A 293 14.02 -9.70 7.64
CA ASN A 293 12.63 -9.63 7.21
C ASN A 293 11.68 -10.21 8.28
N SER A 294 12.09 -11.30 8.92
CA SER A 294 11.33 -11.95 10.01
C SER A 294 11.29 -11.08 11.27
N LEU A 295 12.43 -10.48 11.65
CA LEU A 295 12.50 -9.59 12.80
C LEU A 295 11.60 -8.37 12.63
N ALA A 296 11.55 -7.78 11.43
CA ALA A 296 10.65 -6.68 11.09
C ALA A 296 9.17 -7.09 11.22
N ALA A 297 8.82 -8.30 10.75
CA ALA A 297 7.47 -8.86 10.86
C ALA A 297 7.08 -9.17 12.31
N ILE A 298 7.99 -9.74 13.10
CA ILE A 298 7.80 -10.01 14.53
C ILE A 298 7.63 -8.69 15.28
N ALA A 299 8.43 -7.67 14.97
CA ALA A 299 8.31 -6.33 15.55
C ALA A 299 6.93 -5.71 15.25
N ALA A 300 6.37 -5.94 14.05
CA ALA A 300 5.00 -5.52 13.75
C ALA A 300 3.96 -6.23 14.61
N GLY A 301 4.15 -7.52 14.89
CA GLY A 301 3.30 -8.27 15.82
C GLY A 301 3.34 -7.74 17.25
N PHE A 302 4.48 -7.23 17.72
CA PHE A 302 4.62 -6.59 19.04
C PHE A 302 4.09 -5.15 19.08
N ALA A 303 3.94 -4.50 17.91
CA ALA A 303 3.42 -3.14 17.80
C ALA A 303 1.88 -3.09 17.79
N GLU A 304 1.24 -4.20 17.42
CA GLU A 304 -0.21 -4.46 17.38
C GLU A 304 -0.75 -4.91 18.76
#